data_1b2f7a81a3aeff49c05814a33595808c
#
_entry.id   1b2f7a81a3aeff49c05814a33595808c
#
_cell.length_a   1.000
_cell.length_b   1.000
_cell.length_c   1.000
_cell.angle_alpha   90.00
_cell.angle_beta   90.00
_cell.angle_gamma   90.00
#
_symmetry.space_group_name_H-M   'P 1'
#
loop_
_entity.id
_entity.type
_entity.pdbx_description
1 polymer ?
#
loop_
_entity_poly.entity_id
_entity_poly.type
_entity_poly.pdbx_seq_one_letter_code
_entity_poly.pdbx_strand_id
1 'polypeptide(L)'
;MNIVEQMQEKLKQEIVNAVLKAELATQEEMPNVILETPKDKSHGDYSTNMAMQLARVAKKAPRMIADAIVENFSQESASIEKIEIAGPGFINFYLNNSYMTDLIPTILEAGDKYGESQSGKGEKIQVEFVSANPTGNLHLGHARGAAVGDSLCNVMDFAGF
;
A
#
# COMPACT_ATOMS: atom_id res chain seq x y z
N MET A 1 10.21 -1.66 1.63
CA MET A 1 8.74 -1.52 1.72
C MET A 1 8.43 -0.03 1.60
N ASN A 2 7.60 0.35 0.65
CA ASN A 2 7.22 1.74 0.40
C ASN A 2 6.47 2.29 1.63
N ILE A 3 6.64 3.58 1.97
CA ILE A 3 5.98 4.23 3.11
C ILE A 3 4.44 4.15 3.02
N VAL A 4 3.89 4.15 1.78
CA VAL A 4 2.46 3.94 1.53
C VAL A 4 2.03 2.54 1.96
N GLU A 5 2.81 1.52 1.61
CA GLU A 5 2.54 0.14 2.03
C GLU A 5 2.65 -0.01 3.55
N GLN A 6 3.65 0.60 4.17
CA GLN A 6 3.80 0.59 5.63
C GLN A 6 2.59 1.22 6.32
N MET A 7 2.12 2.35 5.81
CA MET A 7 0.95 3.03 6.35
C MET A 7 -0.33 2.21 6.16
N GLN A 8 -0.51 1.59 4.97
CA GLN A 8 -1.65 0.70 4.73
C GLN A 8 -1.64 -0.51 5.67
N GLU A 9 -0.48 -1.15 5.87
CA GLU A 9 -0.36 -2.28 6.80
C GLU A 9 -0.63 -1.85 8.25
N LYS A 10 -0.14 -0.66 8.64
CA LYS A 10 -0.43 -0.09 9.96
C LYS A 10 -1.93 0.19 10.15
N LEU A 11 -2.58 0.75 9.13
CA LEU A 11 -4.03 1.00 9.15
C LEU A 11 -4.81 -0.32 9.25
N LYS A 12 -4.44 -1.35 8.48
CA LYS A 12 -5.05 -2.67 8.57
C LYS A 12 -4.89 -3.28 9.96
N GLN A 13 -3.70 -3.17 10.55
CA GLN A 13 -3.43 -3.69 11.88
C GLN A 13 -4.28 -2.98 12.95
N GLU A 14 -4.45 -1.66 12.85
CA GLU A 14 -5.30 -0.91 13.77
C GLU A 14 -6.79 -1.27 13.62
N ILE A 15 -7.26 -1.55 12.40
CA ILE A 15 -8.62 -2.07 12.18
C ILE A 15 -8.79 -3.43 12.88
N VAL A 16 -7.82 -4.35 12.72
CA VAL A 16 -7.84 -5.66 13.39
C VAL A 16 -7.85 -5.48 14.91
N ASN A 17 -7.00 -4.61 15.45
CA ASN A 17 -6.93 -4.32 16.88
C ASN A 17 -8.26 -3.76 17.40
N ALA A 18 -8.91 -2.87 16.64
CA ALA A 18 -10.20 -2.31 17.00
C ALA A 18 -11.31 -3.37 17.03
N VAL A 19 -11.32 -4.28 16.06
CA VAL A 19 -12.27 -5.41 16.00
C VAL A 19 -12.10 -6.34 17.20
N LEU A 20 -10.85 -6.66 17.57
CA LEU A 20 -10.56 -7.50 18.73
C LEU A 20 -10.94 -6.82 20.05
N LYS A 21 -10.62 -5.52 20.21
CA LYS A 21 -11.00 -4.73 21.39
C LYS A 21 -12.51 -4.59 21.56
N ALA A 22 -13.23 -4.51 20.45
CA ALA A 22 -14.70 -4.45 20.46
C ALA A 22 -15.37 -5.82 20.61
N GLU A 23 -14.58 -6.91 20.75
CA GLU A 23 -15.06 -8.29 20.88
C GLU A 23 -16.02 -8.70 19.75
N LEU A 24 -15.76 -8.23 18.53
CA LEU A 24 -16.60 -8.49 17.36
C LEU A 24 -16.24 -9.80 16.65
N ALA A 25 -15.02 -10.25 16.77
CA ALA A 25 -14.52 -11.53 16.26
C ALA A 25 -13.27 -11.97 17.03
N THR A 26 -12.99 -13.26 16.97
CA THR A 26 -11.71 -13.82 17.43
C THR A 26 -10.63 -13.72 16.34
N GLN A 27 -9.36 -13.95 16.68
CA GLN A 27 -8.26 -13.95 15.71
C GLN A 27 -8.48 -14.97 14.57
N GLU A 28 -9.10 -16.11 14.86
CA GLU A 28 -9.35 -17.19 13.90
C GLU A 28 -10.52 -16.87 12.96
N GLU A 29 -11.48 -16.06 13.40
CA GLU A 29 -12.66 -15.66 12.66
C GLU A 29 -12.45 -14.33 11.90
N MET A 30 -11.27 -13.70 12.04
CA MET A 30 -10.96 -12.41 11.46
C MET A 30 -10.90 -12.48 9.93
N PRO A 31 -11.79 -11.78 9.19
CA PRO A 31 -11.69 -11.71 7.76
C PRO A 31 -10.49 -10.85 7.33
N ASN A 32 -10.06 -11.04 6.09
CA ASN A 32 -8.97 -10.24 5.53
C ASN A 32 -9.40 -8.77 5.42
N VAL A 33 -8.61 -7.87 5.99
CA VAL A 33 -8.90 -6.43 5.91
C VAL A 33 -8.60 -5.93 4.49
N ILE A 34 -9.63 -5.53 3.77
CA ILE A 34 -9.51 -4.92 2.45
C ILE A 34 -9.59 -3.41 2.62
N LEU A 35 -8.55 -2.72 2.14
CA LEU A 35 -8.53 -1.26 2.01
C LEU A 35 -8.70 -0.90 0.54
N GLU A 36 -9.67 -0.06 0.24
CA GLU A 36 -9.93 0.47 -1.09
C GLU A 36 -9.63 1.97 -1.11
N THR A 37 -9.10 2.47 -2.21
CA THR A 37 -8.98 3.91 -2.45
C THR A 37 -10.25 4.38 -3.15
N PRO A 38 -11.08 5.21 -2.50
CA PRO A 38 -12.31 5.71 -3.11
C PRO A 38 -12.02 6.51 -4.38
N LYS A 39 -12.88 6.37 -5.40
CA LYS A 39 -12.79 7.16 -6.62
C LYS A 39 -13.07 8.65 -6.37
N ASP A 40 -13.95 8.93 -5.42
CA ASP A 40 -14.29 10.29 -5.01
C ASP A 40 -13.56 10.61 -3.70
N LYS A 41 -12.71 11.63 -3.73
CA LYS A 41 -11.92 12.10 -2.58
C LYS A 41 -12.77 12.60 -1.40
N SER A 42 -14.04 12.91 -1.63
CA SER A 42 -14.99 13.25 -0.55
C SER A 42 -15.25 12.08 0.40
N HIS A 43 -14.94 10.86 -0.02
CA HIS A 43 -15.07 9.65 0.80
C HIS A 43 -13.74 9.24 1.50
N GLY A 44 -12.79 10.16 1.62
CA GLY A 44 -11.51 9.93 2.29
C GLY A 44 -10.43 9.35 1.39
N ASP A 45 -9.29 9.04 2.00
CA ASP A 45 -8.12 8.47 1.33
C ASP A 45 -8.23 6.95 1.21
N TYR A 46 -8.80 6.31 2.23
CA TYR A 46 -9.06 4.87 2.28
C TYR A 46 -10.45 4.57 2.80
N SER A 47 -10.99 3.44 2.35
CA SER A 47 -12.27 2.91 2.82
C SER A 47 -12.16 1.41 3.06
N THR A 48 -12.91 0.89 4.04
CA THR A 48 -13.04 -0.55 4.29
C THR A 48 -14.49 -0.96 4.45
N ASN A 49 -14.80 -2.17 4.01
CA ASN A 49 -16.10 -2.83 4.18
C ASN A 49 -16.09 -3.84 5.35
N MET A 50 -15.11 -3.74 6.26
CA MET A 50 -14.87 -4.70 7.35
C MET A 50 -16.12 -4.96 8.20
N ALA A 51 -16.90 -3.92 8.51
CA ALA A 51 -18.13 -4.07 9.29
C ALA A 51 -19.18 -4.94 8.60
N MET A 52 -19.27 -4.88 7.27
CA MET A 52 -20.18 -5.74 6.51
C MET A 52 -19.71 -7.19 6.47
N GLN A 53 -18.41 -7.43 6.38
CA GLN A 53 -17.83 -8.77 6.41
C GLN A 53 -18.05 -9.44 7.77
N LEU A 54 -17.96 -8.68 8.86
CA LEU A 54 -18.15 -9.15 10.23
C LEU A 54 -19.62 -9.36 10.63
N ALA A 55 -20.59 -8.90 9.83
CA ALA A 55 -21.99 -8.94 10.19
C ALA A 55 -22.50 -10.35 10.52
N ARG A 56 -22.00 -11.39 9.84
CA ARG A 56 -22.36 -12.79 10.07
C ARG A 56 -21.72 -13.35 11.34
N VAL A 57 -20.46 -12.99 11.62
CA VAL A 57 -19.68 -13.46 12.76
C VAL A 57 -20.20 -12.80 14.03
N ALA A 58 -20.27 -11.48 14.05
CA ALA A 58 -20.71 -10.70 15.20
C ALA A 58 -22.22 -10.73 15.43
N LYS A 59 -23.02 -11.24 14.47
CA LYS A 59 -24.50 -11.28 14.52
C LYS A 59 -25.15 -9.94 14.86
N LYS A 60 -24.55 -8.85 14.37
CA LYS A 60 -24.99 -7.46 14.58
C LYS A 60 -25.19 -6.77 13.24
N ALA A 61 -25.96 -5.68 13.24
CA ALA A 61 -26.10 -4.84 12.05
C ALA A 61 -24.74 -4.22 11.66
N PRO A 62 -24.36 -4.16 10.36
CA PRO A 62 -23.06 -3.65 9.95
C PRO A 62 -22.76 -2.24 10.46
N ARG A 63 -23.75 -1.37 10.54
CA ARG A 63 -23.56 -0.01 11.07
C ARG A 63 -23.17 0.01 12.54
N MET A 64 -23.79 -0.85 13.38
CA MET A 64 -23.41 -0.99 14.79
C MET A 64 -22.00 -1.57 14.95
N ILE A 65 -21.57 -2.44 14.04
CA ILE A 65 -20.21 -2.97 14.01
C ILE A 65 -19.24 -1.87 13.62
N ALA A 66 -19.57 -1.05 12.62
CA ALA A 66 -18.75 0.10 12.22
C ALA A 66 -18.57 1.11 13.36
N ASP A 67 -19.66 1.45 14.07
CA ASP A 67 -19.62 2.31 15.24
C ASP A 67 -18.67 1.75 16.31
N ALA A 68 -18.80 0.46 16.64
CA ALA A 68 -17.93 -0.20 17.63
C ALA A 68 -16.44 -0.26 17.19
N ILE A 69 -16.16 -0.46 15.89
CA ILE A 69 -14.79 -0.41 15.36
C ILE A 69 -14.23 0.99 15.55
N VAL A 70 -14.97 2.04 15.15
CA VAL A 70 -14.53 3.43 15.24
C VAL A 70 -14.29 3.87 16.68
N GLU A 71 -15.14 3.47 17.62
CA GLU A 71 -14.98 3.76 19.07
C GLU A 71 -13.70 3.15 19.65
N ASN A 72 -13.26 2.00 19.13
CA ASN A 72 -12.07 1.28 19.61
C ASN A 72 -10.82 1.52 18.74
N PHE A 73 -10.92 2.36 17.71
CA PHE A 73 -9.83 2.66 16.78
C PHE A 73 -8.88 3.73 17.36
N SER A 74 -7.57 3.50 17.24
CA SER A 74 -6.54 4.46 17.66
C SER A 74 -6.15 5.37 16.49
N GLN A 75 -6.71 6.58 16.43
CA GLN A 75 -6.44 7.54 15.35
C GLN A 75 -4.98 7.99 15.31
N GLU A 76 -4.36 8.23 16.47
CA GLU A 76 -2.98 8.71 16.57
C GLU A 76 -1.98 7.69 16.01
N SER A 77 -2.18 6.40 16.29
CA SER A 77 -1.26 5.35 15.83
C SER A 77 -1.29 5.14 14.32
N ALA A 78 -2.39 5.46 13.65
CA ALA A 78 -2.56 5.27 12.21
C ALA A 78 -2.43 6.55 11.37
N SER A 79 -2.04 7.68 11.97
CA SER A 79 -1.97 8.99 11.31
C SER A 79 -3.28 9.41 10.64
N ILE A 80 -4.41 9.13 11.31
CA ILE A 80 -5.76 9.42 10.84
C ILE A 80 -6.25 10.73 11.48
N GLU A 81 -6.70 11.65 10.66
CA GLU A 81 -7.30 12.91 11.09
C GLU A 81 -8.79 12.75 11.41
N LYS A 82 -9.49 11.97 10.57
CA LYS A 82 -10.94 11.82 10.65
C LYS A 82 -11.38 10.43 10.18
N ILE A 83 -12.45 9.92 10.80
CA ILE A 83 -13.11 8.68 10.39
C ILE A 83 -14.59 8.98 10.20
N GLU A 84 -15.17 8.50 9.12
CA GLU A 84 -16.61 8.61 8.83
C GLU A 84 -17.22 7.25 8.49
N ILE A 85 -18.43 7.01 8.99
CA ILE A 85 -19.20 5.82 8.64
C ILE A 85 -20.19 6.21 7.55
N ALA A 86 -20.09 5.56 6.40
CA ALA A 86 -20.93 5.81 5.23
C ALA A 86 -21.81 4.61 4.87
N GLY A 87 -22.98 4.90 4.34
CA GLY A 87 -23.91 3.89 3.83
C GLY A 87 -24.23 2.79 4.84
N PRO A 88 -24.22 1.52 4.41
CA PRO A 88 -24.59 0.39 5.25
C PRO A 88 -23.54 -0.05 6.26
N GLY A 89 -22.37 0.61 6.32
CA GLY A 89 -21.29 0.24 7.23
C GLY A 89 -19.89 0.30 6.60
N PHE A 90 -19.69 1.10 5.56
CA PHE A 90 -18.37 1.48 5.11
C PHE A 90 -17.71 2.40 6.12
N ILE A 91 -16.42 2.22 6.37
CA ILE A 91 -15.62 3.08 7.23
C ILE A 91 -14.60 3.78 6.36
N ASN A 92 -14.70 5.10 6.28
CA ASN A 92 -13.84 5.98 5.49
C ASN A 92 -12.81 6.64 6.39
N PHE A 93 -11.54 6.59 5.98
CA PHE A 93 -10.40 7.14 6.71
C PHE A 93 -9.81 8.33 5.95
N TYR A 94 -9.59 9.43 6.65
CA TYR A 94 -8.94 10.64 6.15
C TYR A 94 -7.58 10.76 6.83
N LEU A 95 -6.52 10.78 6.04
CA LEU A 95 -5.15 10.90 6.55
C LEU A 95 -4.86 12.34 7.02
N ASN A 96 -4.05 12.48 8.04
CA ASN A 96 -3.54 13.79 8.40
C ASN A 96 -2.34 14.18 7.51
N ASN A 97 -2.06 15.49 7.44
CA ASN A 97 -0.98 16.01 6.61
C ASN A 97 0.43 15.61 7.11
N SER A 98 0.59 15.16 8.37
CA SER A 98 1.89 14.75 8.91
C SER A 98 2.48 13.56 8.15
N TYR A 99 1.63 12.68 7.62
CA TYR A 99 2.06 11.58 6.76
C TYR A 99 2.94 12.04 5.59
N MET A 100 2.57 13.15 4.94
CA MET A 100 3.34 13.70 3.80
C MET A 100 4.66 14.33 4.25
N THR A 101 4.70 14.95 5.43
CA THR A 101 5.92 15.56 5.94
C THR A 101 6.91 14.54 6.48
N ASP A 102 6.44 13.41 7.02
CA ASP A 102 7.27 12.31 7.51
C ASP A 102 7.98 11.56 6.36
N LEU A 103 7.49 11.71 5.14
CA LEU A 103 8.14 11.18 3.95
C LEU A 103 9.48 11.87 3.65
N ILE A 104 9.60 13.16 3.90
CA ILE A 104 10.79 13.95 3.58
C ILE A 104 12.04 13.44 4.33
N PRO A 105 12.02 13.28 5.66
CA PRO A 105 13.13 12.65 6.39
C PRO A 105 13.49 11.26 5.86
N THR A 106 12.50 10.43 5.57
CA THR A 106 12.70 9.07 5.04
C THR A 106 13.42 9.09 3.69
N ILE A 107 13.05 10.02 2.79
CA ILE A 107 13.75 10.18 1.50
C ILE A 107 15.20 10.62 1.72
N LEU A 108 15.41 11.62 2.59
CA LEU A 108 16.74 12.14 2.87
C LEU A 108 17.66 11.11 3.52
N GLU A 109 17.14 10.28 4.42
CA GLU A 109 17.89 9.20 5.08
C GLU A 109 18.24 8.08 4.11
N ALA A 110 17.30 7.67 3.26
CA ALA A 110 17.50 6.62 2.26
C ALA A 110 18.42 7.08 1.11
N GLY A 111 18.46 8.38 0.81
CA GLY A 111 19.27 8.94 -0.27
C GLY A 111 19.03 8.26 -1.60
N ASP A 112 20.11 7.88 -2.29
CA ASP A 112 20.05 7.23 -3.60
C ASP A 112 19.35 5.87 -3.60
N LYS A 113 19.15 5.27 -2.43
CA LYS A 113 18.45 4.00 -2.26
C LYS A 113 16.92 4.16 -2.07
N TYR A 114 16.44 5.40 -2.02
CA TYR A 114 15.00 5.61 -1.93
C TYR A 114 14.28 5.09 -3.17
N GLY A 115 13.34 4.17 -2.96
CA GLY A 115 12.62 3.49 -4.03
C GLY A 115 13.14 2.09 -4.37
N GLU A 116 14.30 1.66 -3.84
CA GLU A 116 14.73 0.27 -3.94
C GLU A 116 13.65 -0.68 -3.40
N SER A 117 13.48 -1.82 -4.07
CA SER A 117 12.58 -2.86 -3.64
C SER A 117 13.25 -4.23 -3.70
N GLN A 118 12.60 -5.23 -3.14
CA GLN A 118 13.01 -6.63 -3.23
C GLN A 118 12.00 -7.46 -4.04
N SER A 119 11.33 -6.81 -5.00
CA SER A 119 10.31 -7.46 -5.84
C SER A 119 10.88 -8.60 -6.67
N GLY A 120 12.15 -8.46 -7.10
CA GLY A 120 12.88 -9.48 -7.85
C GLY A 120 13.35 -10.67 -7.01
N LYS A 121 13.32 -10.57 -5.66
CA LYS A 121 13.73 -11.64 -4.71
C LYS A 121 15.12 -12.23 -4.98
N GLY A 122 16.01 -11.47 -5.60
CA GLY A 122 17.34 -11.93 -6.00
C GLY A 122 17.33 -12.92 -7.17
N GLU A 123 16.27 -12.99 -7.95
CA GLU A 123 16.24 -13.77 -9.18
C GLU A 123 17.28 -13.22 -10.16
N LYS A 124 18.08 -14.13 -10.74
CA LYS A 124 19.12 -13.74 -11.69
C LYS A 124 18.55 -13.72 -13.11
N ILE A 125 18.54 -12.54 -13.71
CA ILE A 125 18.07 -12.32 -15.07
C ILE A 125 19.24 -11.82 -15.92
N GLN A 126 19.37 -12.36 -17.11
CA GLN A 126 20.32 -11.91 -18.12
C GLN A 126 19.58 -11.16 -19.21
N VAL A 127 19.99 -9.92 -19.47
CA VAL A 127 19.46 -9.09 -20.54
C VAL A 127 20.56 -8.89 -21.58
N GLU A 128 20.34 -9.31 -22.82
CA GLU A 128 21.22 -9.04 -23.93
C GLU A 128 20.71 -7.84 -24.73
N PHE A 129 21.54 -6.83 -24.92
CA PHE A 129 21.22 -5.66 -25.74
C PHE A 129 22.46 -5.12 -26.45
N VAL A 130 22.26 -4.31 -27.52
CA VAL A 130 23.32 -3.90 -28.45
C VAL A 130 24.05 -5.07 -29.08
N SER A 131 23.34 -6.16 -29.30
CA SER A 131 23.88 -7.38 -29.94
C SER A 131 23.99 -7.16 -31.46
N ALA A 132 24.97 -6.37 -31.87
CA ALA A 132 25.19 -5.97 -33.25
C ALA A 132 26.28 -6.80 -33.92
N ASN A 133 26.06 -7.19 -35.19
CA ASN A 133 27.09 -7.84 -35.97
C ASN A 133 28.26 -6.88 -36.25
N PRO A 134 29.52 -7.33 -36.19
CA PRO A 134 30.71 -6.48 -36.40
C PRO A 134 30.99 -6.22 -37.90
N THR A 135 29.94 -6.15 -38.70
CA THR A 135 30.02 -6.05 -40.18
C THR A 135 29.86 -4.60 -40.67
N GLY A 136 29.61 -3.64 -39.80
CA GLY A 136 29.43 -2.24 -40.14
C GLY A 136 29.31 -1.33 -38.93
N ASN A 137 29.12 -0.03 -39.18
CA ASN A 137 28.96 0.96 -38.12
C ASN A 137 27.62 0.81 -37.41
N LEU A 138 27.60 1.12 -36.11
CA LEU A 138 26.37 1.23 -35.34
C LEU A 138 25.48 2.37 -35.89
N HIS A 139 24.21 2.15 -35.90
CA HIS A 139 23.20 3.13 -36.35
C HIS A 139 22.22 3.47 -35.22
N LEU A 140 21.32 4.41 -35.45
CA LEU A 140 20.37 4.91 -34.46
C LEU A 140 19.51 3.81 -33.81
N GLY A 141 19.20 2.73 -34.56
CA GLY A 141 18.49 1.57 -34.01
C GLY A 141 19.26 0.87 -32.89
N HIS A 142 20.58 0.74 -33.03
CA HIS A 142 21.43 0.16 -31.99
C HIS A 142 21.50 1.08 -30.75
N ALA A 143 21.61 2.39 -30.95
CA ALA A 143 21.60 3.37 -29.85
C ALA A 143 20.28 3.33 -29.05
N ARG A 144 19.15 3.18 -29.76
CA ARG A 144 17.86 3.03 -29.10
C ARG A 144 17.79 1.72 -28.31
N GLY A 145 18.26 0.62 -28.88
CA GLY A 145 18.34 -0.68 -28.18
C GLY A 145 19.23 -0.62 -26.95
N ALA A 146 20.35 0.12 -27.02
CA ALA A 146 21.24 0.37 -25.90
C ALA A 146 20.52 1.09 -24.75
N ALA A 147 19.89 2.22 -25.06
CA ALA A 147 19.16 3.01 -24.05
C ALA A 147 18.04 2.23 -23.37
N VAL A 148 17.27 1.45 -24.12
CA VAL A 148 16.20 0.62 -23.56
C VAL A 148 16.76 -0.49 -22.69
N GLY A 149 17.79 -1.21 -23.16
CA GLY A 149 18.41 -2.32 -22.41
C GLY A 149 19.07 -1.87 -21.13
N ASP A 150 19.83 -0.78 -21.18
CA ASP A 150 20.47 -0.17 -20.02
C ASP A 150 19.44 0.31 -18.98
N SER A 151 18.41 1.04 -19.43
CA SER A 151 17.33 1.49 -18.53
C SER A 151 16.60 0.32 -17.89
N LEU A 152 16.33 -0.75 -18.64
CA LEU A 152 15.69 -1.96 -18.12
C LEU A 152 16.55 -2.61 -17.03
N CYS A 153 17.86 -2.78 -17.29
CA CYS A 153 18.79 -3.36 -16.31
C CYS A 153 18.83 -2.54 -15.03
N ASN A 154 18.92 -1.20 -15.13
CA ASN A 154 18.96 -0.31 -13.97
C ASN A 154 17.67 -0.42 -13.14
N VAL A 155 16.48 -0.47 -13.78
CA VAL A 155 15.21 -0.64 -13.08
C VAL A 155 15.12 -2.01 -12.42
N MET A 156 15.58 -3.06 -13.08
CA MET A 156 15.57 -4.42 -12.53
C MET A 156 16.51 -4.56 -11.34
N ASP A 157 17.73 -4.01 -11.42
CA ASP A 157 18.68 -3.98 -10.31
C ASP A 157 18.08 -3.28 -9.10
N PHE A 158 17.44 -2.12 -9.32
CA PHE A 158 16.76 -1.35 -8.28
C PHE A 158 15.54 -2.08 -7.69
N ALA A 159 14.94 -2.99 -8.45
CA ALA A 159 13.85 -3.86 -8.03
C ALA A 159 14.31 -5.15 -7.31
N GLY A 160 15.63 -5.38 -7.22
CA GLY A 160 16.21 -6.52 -6.50
C GLY A 160 16.25 -7.84 -7.29
N PHE A 161 16.36 -7.74 -8.63
CA PHE A 161 16.65 -8.88 -9.50
C PHE A 161 18.14 -9.20 -9.54
#